data_2990df2616b92ed7b4a6f519bd15d0fb
#
_entry.id   2990df2616b92ed7b4a6f519bd15d0fb
#
_cell.length_a   1.000
_cell.length_b   1.000
_cell.length_c   1.000
_cell.angle_alpha   90.00
_cell.angle_beta   90.00
_cell.angle_gamma   90.00
#
_symmetry.space_group_name_H-M   'P 1'
#
loop_
_entity.id
_entity.type
_entity.pdbx_description
1 polymer ?
#
loop_
_entity_poly.entity_id
_entity_poly.type
_entity_poly.pdbx_seq_one_letter_code
_entity_poly.pdbx_strand_id
1 'polypeptide(L)'
;MKKQTVSLLVFLLATSSYFSSCNNTVNKNTGALEFDSIRVNETSHLFGDTAKPACNLIVRFTYAAKSSDIKLRDSLNSFLVSAFFGDKYINMKSEEAIKKYTEKYINDYRNDLEPMYKKDEQEQEEGMNLEGWYSFYRSVEGSVKNYFKHLLVYRIDYNEYTGGAHGIYMATFLNMDLHTLSPVRLDDLFANDYKEALTDLLWNQLMADNKVKTRQELEDIGYATTGELVPTENFYLTPQGITFYYNVYDIAPYVMGPIEITLPYEIMQHLLKDDCMVLNEIRNS
;
A
#
# COMPACT_ATOMS: atom_id res chain seq x y z
N MET A 1 -9.05 44.21 -51.60
CA MET A 1 -8.96 43.94 -50.17
C MET A 1 -9.21 42.44 -49.97
N LYS A 2 -8.16 41.64 -49.81
CA LYS A 2 -8.25 40.18 -49.57
C LYS A 2 -8.25 39.94 -48.06
N LYS A 3 -9.32 39.36 -47.53
CA LYS A 3 -9.38 38.89 -46.15
C LYS A 3 -8.56 37.55 -46.04
N GLN A 4 -7.52 37.57 -45.23
CA GLN A 4 -6.80 36.35 -44.82
C GLN A 4 -7.50 35.78 -43.59
N THR A 5 -8.02 34.59 -43.74
CA THR A 5 -8.50 33.73 -42.64
C THR A 5 -7.31 33.05 -41.98
N VAL A 6 -7.01 33.39 -40.74
CA VAL A 6 -6.03 32.70 -39.91
C VAL A 6 -6.71 31.47 -39.32
N SER A 7 -6.29 30.30 -39.76
CA SER A 7 -6.71 29.01 -39.20
C SER A 7 -5.86 28.72 -37.96
N LEU A 8 -6.51 28.75 -36.80
CA LEU A 8 -5.89 28.39 -35.52
C LEU A 8 -5.82 26.86 -35.41
N LEU A 9 -4.64 26.28 -35.65
CA LEU A 9 -4.39 24.87 -35.41
C LEU A 9 -4.20 24.67 -33.88
N VAL A 10 -5.19 24.10 -33.24
CA VAL A 10 -5.08 23.62 -31.87
C VAL A 10 -4.28 22.33 -31.88
N PHE A 11 -3.03 22.38 -31.44
CA PHE A 11 -2.23 21.18 -31.16
C PHE A 11 -2.72 20.56 -29.85
N LEU A 12 -3.52 19.50 -29.97
CA LEU A 12 -3.73 18.57 -28.83
C LEU A 12 -2.42 17.79 -28.66
N LEU A 13 -1.66 18.13 -27.62
CA LEU A 13 -0.60 17.27 -27.11
C LEU A 13 -1.25 16.06 -26.41
N ALA A 14 -1.44 14.98 -27.16
CA ALA A 14 -1.73 13.68 -26.59
C ALA A 14 -0.45 13.15 -25.94
N THR A 15 -0.36 13.22 -24.61
CA THR A 15 0.67 12.49 -23.85
C THR A 15 0.35 11.00 -23.94
N SER A 16 1.14 10.29 -24.73
CA SER A 16 1.05 8.84 -24.88
C SER A 16 1.54 8.17 -23.60
N SER A 17 0.61 7.59 -22.85
CA SER A 17 0.91 6.71 -21.72
C SER A 17 1.64 5.46 -22.24
N TYR A 18 2.92 5.32 -21.89
CA TYR A 18 3.67 4.10 -22.20
C TYR A 18 3.32 3.01 -21.19
N PHE A 19 2.58 1.99 -21.63
CA PHE A 19 2.42 0.76 -20.86
C PHE A 19 3.70 -0.06 -20.95
N SER A 20 4.48 -0.10 -19.89
CA SER A 20 5.66 -0.96 -19.78
C SER A 20 5.30 -2.19 -18.96
N SER A 21 5.22 -3.35 -19.62
CA SER A 21 5.06 -4.64 -18.97
C SER A 21 6.44 -5.19 -18.59
N CYS A 22 6.70 -5.39 -17.30
CA CYS A 22 7.89 -6.10 -16.82
C CYS A 22 7.49 -7.49 -16.38
N ASN A 23 7.86 -8.52 -17.15
CA ASN A 23 7.69 -9.93 -16.79
C ASN A 23 8.66 -10.31 -15.66
N ASN A 24 8.14 -10.49 -14.46
CA ASN A 24 8.81 -11.28 -13.43
C ASN A 24 8.30 -12.72 -13.51
N THR A 25 9.09 -13.60 -14.14
CA THR A 25 8.81 -15.04 -14.21
C THR A 25 9.04 -15.69 -12.86
N VAL A 26 7.96 -15.95 -12.13
CA VAL A 26 7.94 -16.85 -10.98
C VAL A 26 7.56 -18.25 -11.47
N ASN A 27 8.34 -19.25 -11.13
CA ASN A 27 8.29 -20.69 -11.37
C ASN A 27 7.09 -21.27 -12.15
N LYS A 28 7.40 -21.97 -13.24
CA LYS A 28 6.46 -22.78 -14.03
C LYS A 28 6.06 -24.06 -13.27
N ASN A 29 4.97 -24.01 -12.51
CA ASN A 29 4.21 -25.18 -12.14
C ASN A 29 2.79 -25.04 -12.70
N THR A 30 2.28 -26.10 -13.32
CA THR A 30 0.99 -26.21 -13.94
C THR A 30 -0.12 -25.84 -12.95
N GLY A 31 -0.78 -24.72 -13.19
CA GLY A 31 -1.84 -24.18 -12.32
C GLY A 31 -1.48 -22.91 -11.56
N ALA A 32 -0.23 -22.48 -11.59
CA ALA A 32 0.26 -21.29 -10.89
C ALA A 32 -0.35 -20.00 -11.47
N LEU A 33 -0.65 -19.05 -10.57
CA LEU A 33 -1.00 -17.68 -10.95
C LEU A 33 0.25 -17.00 -11.55
N GLU A 34 0.08 -16.34 -12.69
CA GLU A 34 1.06 -15.40 -13.23
C GLU A 34 0.57 -13.99 -12.94
N PHE A 35 1.45 -13.15 -12.41
CA PHE A 35 1.15 -11.76 -12.09
C PHE A 35 1.75 -10.81 -13.10
N ASP A 36 1.06 -9.70 -13.34
CA ASP A 36 1.53 -8.56 -14.14
C ASP A 36 1.15 -7.26 -13.42
N SER A 37 1.63 -6.13 -13.88
CA SER A 37 1.31 -4.85 -13.24
C SER A 37 0.97 -3.77 -14.26
N ILE A 38 -0.03 -2.95 -13.92
CA ILE A 38 -0.38 -1.73 -14.63
C ILE A 38 0.24 -0.57 -13.87
N ARG A 39 0.90 0.33 -14.59
CA ARG A 39 1.50 1.53 -14.03
C ARG A 39 0.91 2.78 -14.66
N VAL A 40 0.58 3.75 -13.82
CA VAL A 40 0.18 5.10 -14.20
C VAL A 40 1.14 6.08 -13.52
N ASN A 41 1.56 7.09 -14.25
CA ASN A 41 2.35 8.21 -13.74
C ASN A 41 1.77 9.48 -14.36
N GLU A 42 1.07 10.25 -13.55
CA GLU A 42 0.33 11.43 -14.00
C GLU A 42 0.75 12.66 -13.21
N THR A 43 0.88 13.78 -13.92
CA THR A 43 1.10 15.10 -13.34
C THR A 43 0.00 16.02 -13.80
N SER A 44 -0.65 16.69 -12.86
CA SER A 44 -1.71 17.65 -13.16
C SER A 44 -1.47 18.95 -12.43
N HIS A 45 -1.32 20.05 -13.18
CA HIS A 45 -1.17 21.39 -12.64
C HIS A 45 -2.52 22.04 -12.35
N LEU A 46 -2.58 22.89 -11.33
CA LEU A 46 -3.73 23.74 -11.05
C LEU A 46 -4.05 24.62 -12.28
N PHE A 47 -5.32 24.78 -12.60
CA PHE A 47 -5.83 25.50 -13.76
C PHE A 47 -5.32 24.99 -15.11
N GLY A 48 -4.58 23.86 -15.15
CA GLY A 48 -3.89 23.39 -16.36
C GLY A 48 -2.69 24.25 -16.77
N ASP A 49 -2.20 25.11 -15.90
CA ASP A 49 -1.07 26.02 -16.13
C ASP A 49 0.20 25.44 -15.54
N THR A 50 1.18 25.10 -16.37
CA THR A 50 2.46 24.51 -15.98
C THR A 50 3.34 25.39 -15.08
N ALA A 51 3.02 26.68 -14.95
CA ALA A 51 3.66 27.60 -14.01
C ALA A 51 3.04 27.55 -12.60
N LYS A 52 1.99 26.76 -12.40
CA LYS A 52 1.29 26.60 -11.12
C LYS A 52 1.65 25.26 -10.47
N PRO A 53 1.47 25.14 -9.14
CA PRO A 53 1.67 23.88 -8.42
C PRO A 53 0.97 22.69 -9.08
N ALA A 54 1.52 21.50 -8.86
CA ALA A 54 0.99 20.28 -9.46
C ALA A 54 0.80 19.17 -8.43
N CYS A 55 -0.13 18.26 -8.70
CA CYS A 55 -0.09 16.93 -8.09
C CYS A 55 0.64 15.95 -9.00
N ASN A 56 1.48 15.11 -8.38
CA ASN A 56 2.14 13.99 -9.03
C ASN A 56 1.57 12.70 -8.46
N LEU A 57 0.98 11.87 -9.30
CA LEU A 57 0.39 10.59 -8.93
C LEU A 57 1.12 9.44 -9.60
N ILE A 58 1.66 8.53 -8.80
CA ILE A 58 2.21 7.25 -9.26
C ILE A 58 1.32 6.14 -8.74
N VAL A 59 0.80 5.30 -9.61
CA VAL A 59 0.03 4.11 -9.24
C VAL A 59 0.66 2.91 -9.95
N ARG A 60 1.01 1.87 -9.18
CA ARG A 60 1.42 0.58 -9.71
C ARG A 60 0.56 -0.51 -9.08
N PHE A 61 -0.30 -1.10 -9.87
CA PHE A 61 -1.21 -2.16 -9.43
C PHE A 61 -0.78 -3.50 -10.02
N THR A 62 -0.36 -4.42 -9.16
CA THR A 62 -0.02 -5.80 -9.55
C THR A 62 -1.25 -6.68 -9.36
N TYR A 63 -1.60 -7.47 -10.38
CA TYR A 63 -2.78 -8.31 -10.45
C TYR A 63 -2.47 -9.68 -11.04
N ALA A 64 -3.36 -10.65 -10.83
CA ALA A 64 -3.25 -11.98 -11.45
C ALA A 64 -3.64 -11.88 -12.94
N ALA A 65 -2.63 -11.96 -13.82
CA ALA A 65 -2.81 -11.82 -15.27
C ALA A 65 -3.30 -13.13 -15.91
N LYS A 66 -2.75 -14.28 -15.43
CA LYS A 66 -3.09 -15.60 -15.97
C LYS A 66 -3.27 -16.64 -14.85
N SER A 67 -4.15 -17.57 -15.09
CA SER A 67 -4.36 -18.80 -14.30
C SER A 67 -5.06 -19.84 -15.16
N SER A 68 -4.84 -21.12 -14.90
CA SER A 68 -5.68 -22.20 -15.44
C SER A 68 -7.06 -22.21 -14.79
N ASP A 69 -7.20 -21.68 -13.55
CA ASP A 69 -8.46 -21.45 -12.87
C ASP A 69 -8.88 -19.98 -13.04
N ILE A 70 -9.82 -19.77 -13.97
CA ILE A 70 -10.34 -18.43 -14.28
C ILE A 70 -11.11 -17.84 -13.09
N LYS A 71 -11.84 -18.67 -12.33
CA LYS A 71 -12.63 -18.20 -11.19
C LYS A 71 -11.70 -17.70 -10.06
N LEU A 72 -10.67 -18.47 -9.76
CA LEU A 72 -9.63 -18.08 -8.80
C LEU A 72 -9.02 -16.74 -9.18
N ARG A 73 -8.57 -16.61 -10.44
CA ARG A 73 -7.95 -15.37 -10.95
C ARG A 73 -8.89 -14.17 -10.80
N ASP A 74 -10.15 -14.32 -11.26
CA ASP A 74 -11.08 -13.19 -11.30
C ASP A 74 -11.53 -12.79 -9.88
N SER A 75 -11.77 -13.77 -9.00
CA SER A 75 -12.09 -13.50 -7.58
C SER A 75 -10.94 -12.86 -6.84
N LEU A 76 -9.69 -13.33 -7.05
CA LEU A 76 -8.50 -12.72 -6.47
C LEU A 76 -8.35 -11.28 -6.96
N ASN A 77 -8.51 -11.02 -8.26
CA ASN A 77 -8.42 -9.67 -8.80
C ASN A 77 -9.51 -8.75 -8.24
N SER A 78 -10.76 -9.21 -8.09
CA SER A 78 -11.81 -8.43 -7.41
C SER A 78 -11.41 -8.04 -5.99
N PHE A 79 -10.85 -8.99 -5.24
CA PHE A 79 -10.35 -8.73 -3.89
C PHE A 79 -9.19 -7.71 -3.89
N LEU A 80 -8.18 -7.92 -4.75
CA LEU A 80 -7.03 -7.00 -4.85
C LEU A 80 -7.46 -5.59 -5.29
N VAL A 81 -8.43 -5.48 -6.22
CA VAL A 81 -9.00 -4.19 -6.63
C VAL A 81 -9.69 -3.49 -5.46
N SER A 82 -10.51 -4.22 -4.69
CA SER A 82 -11.17 -3.66 -3.50
C SER A 82 -10.16 -3.22 -2.45
N ALA A 83 -9.19 -4.06 -2.13
CA ALA A 83 -8.18 -3.77 -1.12
C ALA A 83 -7.26 -2.59 -1.51
N PHE A 84 -6.96 -2.44 -2.80
CA PHE A 84 -6.04 -1.42 -3.29
C PHE A 84 -6.72 -0.08 -3.58
N PHE A 85 -7.89 -0.09 -4.24
CA PHE A 85 -8.60 1.12 -4.66
C PHE A 85 -9.79 1.49 -3.77
N GLY A 86 -10.25 0.54 -2.93
CA GLY A 86 -11.43 0.65 -2.07
C GLY A 86 -12.64 -0.12 -2.63
N ASP A 87 -13.58 -0.45 -1.74
CA ASP A 87 -14.72 -1.35 -2.00
C ASP A 87 -15.61 -0.93 -3.16
N LYS A 88 -15.73 0.38 -3.41
CA LYS A 88 -16.53 0.90 -4.53
C LYS A 88 -16.03 0.47 -5.92
N TYR A 89 -14.80 -0.03 -6.01
CA TYR A 89 -14.18 -0.49 -7.26
C TYR A 89 -14.23 -2.02 -7.43
N ILE A 90 -14.71 -2.79 -6.46
CA ILE A 90 -14.64 -4.27 -6.38
C ILE A 90 -15.11 -4.99 -7.64
N ASN A 91 -16.10 -4.46 -8.35
CA ASN A 91 -16.68 -5.06 -9.56
C ASN A 91 -16.02 -4.55 -10.86
N MET A 92 -14.97 -3.77 -10.78
CA MET A 92 -14.29 -3.21 -11.94
C MET A 92 -13.10 -4.09 -12.34
N LYS A 93 -12.79 -4.08 -13.64
CA LYS A 93 -11.53 -4.63 -14.12
C LYS A 93 -10.37 -3.74 -13.67
N SER A 94 -9.18 -4.33 -13.55
CA SER A 94 -7.96 -3.63 -13.08
C SER A 94 -7.69 -2.34 -13.85
N GLU A 95 -7.83 -2.37 -15.18
CA GLU A 95 -7.58 -1.21 -16.03
C GLU A 95 -8.63 -0.10 -15.84
N GLU A 96 -9.89 -0.47 -15.60
CA GLU A 96 -10.95 0.50 -15.32
C GLU A 96 -10.80 1.09 -13.92
N ALA A 97 -10.48 0.27 -12.94
CA ALA A 97 -10.29 0.71 -11.55
C ALA A 97 -9.15 1.73 -11.43
N ILE A 98 -7.98 1.44 -12.01
CA ILE A 98 -6.83 2.34 -11.97
C ILE A 98 -7.12 3.65 -12.69
N LYS A 99 -7.80 3.61 -13.85
CA LYS A 99 -8.20 4.80 -14.58
C LYS A 99 -9.12 5.69 -13.76
N LYS A 100 -10.20 5.12 -13.21
CA LYS A 100 -11.17 5.88 -12.38
C LYS A 100 -10.56 6.42 -11.09
N TYR A 101 -9.65 5.65 -10.47
CA TYR A 101 -8.92 6.11 -9.30
C TYR A 101 -8.05 7.32 -9.63
N THR A 102 -7.29 7.26 -10.73
CA THR A 102 -6.45 8.35 -11.21
C THR A 102 -7.25 9.60 -11.54
N GLU A 103 -8.33 9.45 -12.33
CA GLU A 103 -9.23 10.56 -12.68
C GLU A 103 -9.83 11.21 -11.44
N LYS A 104 -10.26 10.40 -10.47
CA LYS A 104 -10.82 10.92 -9.22
C LYS A 104 -9.79 11.73 -8.43
N TYR A 105 -8.57 11.20 -8.25
CA TYR A 105 -7.52 11.89 -7.51
C TYR A 105 -7.18 13.25 -8.11
N ILE A 106 -7.01 13.31 -9.43
CA ILE A 106 -6.69 14.54 -10.15
C ILE A 106 -7.86 15.55 -10.04
N ASN A 107 -9.09 15.07 -10.21
CA ASN A 107 -10.27 15.93 -10.11
C ASN A 107 -10.47 16.48 -8.69
N ASP A 108 -10.28 15.64 -7.66
CA ASP A 108 -10.34 16.08 -6.26
C ASP A 108 -9.27 17.15 -5.99
N TYR A 109 -8.02 16.92 -6.38
CA TYR A 109 -6.90 17.86 -6.22
C TYR A 109 -7.25 19.24 -6.82
N ARG A 110 -7.76 19.28 -8.05
CA ARG A 110 -8.10 20.53 -8.73
C ARG A 110 -9.33 21.21 -8.12
N ASN A 111 -10.39 20.44 -7.89
CA ASN A 111 -11.65 20.98 -7.38
C ASN A 111 -11.50 21.57 -5.98
N ASP A 112 -10.69 20.93 -5.14
CA ASP A 112 -10.50 21.35 -3.76
C ASP A 112 -9.49 22.51 -3.67
N LEU A 113 -8.40 22.47 -4.46
CA LEU A 113 -7.30 23.41 -4.28
C LEU A 113 -7.33 24.63 -5.20
N GLU A 114 -7.92 24.58 -6.39
CA GLU A 114 -7.99 25.74 -7.28
C GLU A 114 -8.70 26.96 -6.65
N PRO A 115 -9.86 26.80 -5.95
CA PRO A 115 -10.49 27.91 -5.25
C PRO A 115 -9.64 28.48 -4.11
N MET A 116 -8.99 27.59 -3.34
CA MET A 116 -8.12 27.98 -2.23
C MET A 116 -6.88 28.73 -2.73
N TYR A 117 -6.20 28.18 -3.75
CA TYR A 117 -5.04 28.80 -4.36
C TYR A 117 -5.32 30.21 -4.87
N LYS A 118 -6.47 30.43 -5.58
CA LYS A 118 -6.87 31.76 -6.06
C LYS A 118 -7.00 32.77 -4.93
N LYS A 119 -7.57 32.34 -3.80
CA LYS A 119 -7.72 33.21 -2.64
C LYS A 119 -6.37 33.57 -2.05
N ASP A 120 -5.54 32.55 -1.78
CA ASP A 120 -4.24 32.73 -1.16
C ASP A 120 -3.26 33.52 -2.07
N GLU A 121 -3.38 33.37 -3.40
CA GLU A 121 -2.58 34.15 -4.37
C GLU A 121 -2.94 35.65 -4.34
N GLN A 122 -4.21 36.00 -4.05
CA GLN A 122 -4.64 37.40 -3.91
C GLN A 122 -4.27 38.01 -2.55
N GLU A 123 -4.23 37.18 -1.50
CA GLU A 123 -3.94 37.57 -0.13
C GLU A 123 -2.45 37.30 0.23
N GLN A 124 -1.60 36.93 -0.75
CA GLN A 124 -0.22 36.48 -0.54
C GLN A 124 0.61 37.53 0.20
N GLU A 125 1.09 37.15 1.38
CA GLU A 125 2.08 37.91 2.13
C GLU A 125 3.49 37.65 1.58
N GLU A 126 4.41 38.60 1.75
CA GLU A 126 5.81 38.49 1.33
C GLU A 126 6.48 37.29 2.05
N GLY A 127 6.97 36.31 1.27
CA GLY A 127 7.62 35.09 1.78
C GLY A 127 6.72 33.86 1.90
N MET A 128 5.42 33.93 1.58
CA MET A 128 4.56 32.75 1.55
C MET A 128 4.95 31.82 0.39
N ASN A 129 5.26 30.56 0.70
CA ASN A 129 5.62 29.52 -0.29
C ASN A 129 4.35 28.78 -0.76
N LEU A 130 3.57 29.39 -1.66
CA LEU A 130 2.38 28.74 -2.23
C LEU A 130 2.73 27.47 -3.00
N GLU A 131 3.89 27.42 -3.69
CA GLU A 131 4.34 26.24 -4.41
C GLU A 131 4.43 25.03 -3.49
N GLY A 132 5.08 25.14 -2.33
CA GLY A 132 5.23 24.04 -1.37
C GLY A 132 3.94 23.60 -0.73
N TRP A 133 2.97 24.53 -0.53
CA TRP A 133 1.69 24.21 0.12
C TRP A 133 0.70 23.52 -0.82
N TYR A 134 0.78 23.78 -2.12
CA TYR A 134 -0.16 23.30 -3.13
C TYR A 134 0.41 22.22 -4.04
N SER A 135 1.71 21.89 -3.92
CA SER A 135 2.32 20.76 -4.64
C SER A 135 2.11 19.47 -3.89
N PHE A 136 1.33 18.56 -4.48
CA PHE A 136 0.99 17.25 -3.90
C PHE A 136 1.75 16.12 -4.58
N TYR A 137 2.02 15.08 -3.83
CA TYR A 137 2.60 13.84 -4.34
C TYR A 137 1.87 12.66 -3.71
N ARG A 138 1.53 11.67 -4.52
CA ARG A 138 1.07 10.36 -4.03
C ARG A 138 1.67 9.23 -4.86
N SER A 139 2.19 8.21 -4.18
CA SER A 139 2.53 6.93 -4.78
C SER A 139 1.77 5.82 -4.06
N VAL A 140 1.10 4.95 -4.83
CA VAL A 140 0.46 3.74 -4.32
C VAL A 140 0.93 2.58 -5.16
N GLU A 141 1.62 1.61 -4.53
CA GLU A 141 2.23 0.50 -5.25
C GLU A 141 1.85 -0.84 -4.61
N GLY A 142 1.21 -1.71 -5.39
CA GLY A 142 0.87 -3.07 -4.99
C GLY A 142 1.86 -4.07 -5.57
N SER A 143 2.32 -5.02 -4.75
CA SER A 143 3.29 -6.03 -5.14
C SER A 143 3.03 -7.37 -4.45
N VAL A 144 3.37 -8.46 -5.14
CA VAL A 144 3.41 -9.79 -4.52
C VAL A 144 4.72 -9.90 -3.72
N LYS A 145 4.60 -10.02 -2.39
CA LYS A 145 5.75 -10.21 -1.49
C LYS A 145 6.17 -11.69 -1.45
N ASN A 146 5.20 -12.58 -1.24
CA ASN A 146 5.41 -14.03 -1.23
C ASN A 146 4.23 -14.72 -1.92
N TYR A 147 4.52 -15.84 -2.58
CA TYR A 147 3.50 -16.69 -3.17
C TYR A 147 3.87 -18.15 -2.92
N PHE A 148 3.03 -18.83 -2.17
CA PHE A 148 3.07 -20.27 -1.90
C PHE A 148 1.92 -20.95 -2.63
N LYS A 149 1.84 -22.25 -2.57
CA LYS A 149 0.83 -23.00 -3.32
C LYS A 149 -0.61 -22.47 -3.14
N HIS A 150 -1.01 -22.16 -1.90
CA HIS A 150 -2.34 -21.67 -1.57
C HIS A 150 -2.34 -20.39 -0.73
N LEU A 151 -1.18 -19.76 -0.56
CA LEU A 151 -1.08 -18.48 0.12
C LEU A 151 -0.43 -17.43 -0.77
N LEU A 152 -1.09 -16.30 -0.91
CA LEU A 152 -0.54 -15.09 -1.48
C LEU A 152 -0.32 -14.06 -0.38
N VAL A 153 0.90 -13.55 -0.25
CA VAL A 153 1.20 -12.38 0.55
C VAL A 153 1.37 -11.18 -0.38
N TYR A 154 0.45 -10.24 -0.29
CA TYR A 154 0.44 -9.04 -1.11
C TYR A 154 0.75 -7.82 -0.25
N ARG A 155 1.58 -6.92 -0.75
CA ARG A 155 1.98 -5.67 -0.08
C ARG A 155 1.46 -4.48 -0.87
N ILE A 156 0.90 -3.51 -0.17
CA ILE A 156 0.50 -2.21 -0.70
C ILE A 156 1.33 -1.15 0.02
N ASP A 157 2.18 -0.46 -0.73
CA ASP A 157 2.94 0.69 -0.26
C ASP A 157 2.18 1.98 -0.61
N TYR A 158 2.06 2.87 0.35
CA TYR A 158 1.42 4.17 0.22
C TYR A 158 2.36 5.27 0.69
N ASN A 159 2.63 6.23 -0.17
CA ASN A 159 3.40 7.43 0.15
C ASN A 159 2.62 8.65 -0.29
N GLU A 160 2.52 9.66 0.56
CA GLU A 160 1.79 10.86 0.26
C GLU A 160 2.45 12.09 0.88
N TYR A 161 2.42 13.19 0.13
CA TYR A 161 2.70 14.53 0.61
C TYR A 161 1.61 15.46 0.10
N THR A 162 0.96 16.17 1.01
CA THR A 162 -0.14 17.10 0.73
C THR A 162 0.13 18.48 1.32
N GLY A 163 1.40 18.91 1.30
CA GLY A 163 1.86 20.12 1.96
C GLY A 163 2.27 19.87 3.40
N GLY A 164 2.92 20.85 4.01
CA GLY A 164 3.39 20.78 5.40
C GLY A 164 4.84 20.35 5.57
N ALA A 165 5.21 19.92 6.79
CA ALA A 165 6.59 19.68 7.17
C ALA A 165 7.19 18.40 6.56
N HIS A 166 6.39 17.35 6.40
CA HIS A 166 6.82 16.07 5.82
C HIS A 166 5.63 15.28 5.28
N GLY A 167 5.91 14.31 4.41
CA GLY A 167 4.91 13.34 3.93
C GLY A 167 4.67 12.21 4.92
N ILE A 168 3.75 11.33 4.57
CA ILE A 168 3.49 10.06 5.27
C ILE A 168 3.77 8.89 4.34
N TYR A 169 4.27 7.79 4.89
CA TYR A 169 4.42 6.53 4.18
C TYR A 169 3.94 5.39 5.07
N MET A 170 3.27 4.44 4.44
CA MET A 170 2.67 3.28 5.10
C MET A 170 2.78 2.05 4.22
N ALA A 171 2.76 0.88 4.83
CA ALA A 171 2.57 -0.37 4.11
C ALA A 171 1.45 -1.18 4.75
N THR A 172 0.65 -1.85 3.91
CA THR A 172 -0.37 -2.80 4.32
C THR A 172 -0.07 -4.15 3.72
N PHE A 173 -0.14 -5.20 4.54
CA PHE A 173 0.04 -6.57 4.10
C PHE A 173 -1.28 -7.32 4.10
N LEU A 174 -1.51 -8.07 3.02
CA LEU A 174 -2.67 -8.93 2.84
C LEU A 174 -2.19 -10.36 2.70
N ASN A 175 -2.58 -11.23 3.62
CA ASN A 175 -2.35 -12.65 3.52
C ASN A 175 -3.64 -13.28 2.99
N MET A 176 -3.60 -13.86 1.79
CA MET A 176 -4.78 -14.45 1.14
C MET A 176 -4.65 -15.96 1.06
N ASP A 177 -5.58 -16.68 1.69
CA ASP A 177 -5.77 -18.10 1.42
C ASP A 177 -6.44 -18.25 0.05
N LEU A 178 -5.71 -18.81 -0.91
CA LEU A 178 -6.19 -19.00 -2.28
C LEU A 178 -7.11 -20.22 -2.43
N HIS A 179 -7.23 -21.07 -1.40
CA HIS A 179 -8.16 -22.17 -1.39
C HIS A 179 -9.56 -21.70 -1.04
N THR A 180 -9.67 -20.86 -0.02
CA THR A 180 -10.95 -20.29 0.46
C THR A 180 -11.28 -18.94 -0.17
N LEU A 181 -10.31 -18.28 -0.83
CA LEU A 181 -10.39 -16.92 -1.35
C LEU A 181 -10.76 -15.90 -0.28
N SER A 182 -10.22 -16.07 0.91
CA SER A 182 -10.44 -15.18 2.05
C SER A 182 -9.12 -14.64 2.63
N PRO A 183 -9.13 -13.42 3.20
CA PRO A 183 -7.98 -12.92 3.94
C PRO A 183 -7.74 -13.78 5.17
N VAL A 184 -6.48 -14.11 5.41
CA VAL A 184 -6.01 -14.78 6.64
C VAL A 184 -5.82 -13.72 7.71
N ARG A 185 -6.53 -13.88 8.83
CA ARG A 185 -6.47 -13.01 10.01
C ARG A 185 -5.75 -13.70 11.17
N LEU A 186 -5.39 -12.95 12.18
CA LEU A 186 -4.78 -13.53 13.37
C LEU A 186 -5.68 -14.59 14.03
N ASP A 187 -6.99 -14.35 14.08
CA ASP A 187 -7.94 -15.31 14.64
C ASP A 187 -8.04 -16.63 13.83
N ASP A 188 -7.58 -16.67 12.57
CA ASP A 188 -7.49 -17.90 11.79
C ASP A 188 -6.24 -18.72 12.14
N LEU A 189 -5.18 -18.06 12.60
CA LEU A 189 -3.89 -18.67 12.90
C LEU A 189 -3.77 -19.11 14.38
N PHE A 190 -4.30 -18.31 15.30
CA PHE A 190 -4.12 -18.47 16.74
C PHE A 190 -5.35 -19.10 17.40
N ALA A 191 -5.10 -19.89 18.46
CA ALA A 191 -6.14 -20.41 19.34
C ALA A 191 -6.82 -19.28 20.13
N ASN A 192 -7.90 -19.59 20.85
CA ASN A 192 -8.59 -18.60 21.67
C ASN A 192 -7.66 -18.03 22.76
N ASP A 193 -7.94 -16.78 23.15
CA ASP A 193 -7.23 -16.05 24.23
C ASP A 193 -5.72 -15.83 24.01
N TYR A 194 -5.26 -15.85 22.77
CA TYR A 194 -3.83 -15.68 22.41
C TYR A 194 -3.28 -14.27 22.64
N LYS A 195 -4.14 -13.23 22.70
CA LYS A 195 -3.72 -11.83 22.55
C LYS A 195 -2.73 -11.37 23.61
N GLU A 196 -2.96 -11.71 24.88
CA GLU A 196 -2.05 -11.32 25.98
C GLU A 196 -0.69 -12.01 25.84
N ALA A 197 -0.68 -13.32 25.63
CA ALA A 197 0.56 -14.08 25.47
C ALA A 197 1.34 -13.67 24.21
N LEU A 198 0.64 -13.39 23.10
CA LEU A 198 1.27 -12.89 21.88
C LEU A 198 1.84 -11.48 22.08
N THR A 199 1.17 -10.62 22.84
CA THR A 199 1.69 -9.30 23.24
C THR A 199 3.00 -9.43 24.01
N ASP A 200 3.08 -10.35 24.97
CA ASP A 200 4.31 -10.59 25.73
C ASP A 200 5.45 -11.10 24.85
N LEU A 201 5.16 -11.96 23.87
CA LEU A 201 6.16 -12.40 22.89
C LEU A 201 6.67 -11.24 22.03
N LEU A 202 5.79 -10.33 21.58
CA LEU A 202 6.18 -9.14 20.81
C LEU A 202 7.10 -8.22 21.63
N TRP A 203 6.76 -7.96 22.91
CA TRP A 203 7.61 -7.18 23.79
C TRP A 203 8.98 -7.83 24.01
N ASN A 204 9.00 -9.14 24.26
CA ASN A 204 10.23 -9.88 24.48
C ASN A 204 11.14 -9.87 23.23
N GLN A 205 10.55 -10.04 22.06
CA GLN A 205 11.30 -9.98 20.80
C GLN A 205 11.86 -8.56 20.56
N LEU A 206 11.04 -7.54 20.73
CA LEU A 206 11.48 -6.15 20.52
C LEU A 206 12.58 -5.75 21.51
N MET A 207 12.50 -6.21 22.78
CA MET A 207 13.58 -6.03 23.76
C MET A 207 14.86 -6.75 23.32
N ALA A 208 14.76 -7.97 22.83
CA ALA A 208 15.91 -8.74 22.35
C ALA A 208 16.58 -8.07 21.12
N ASP A 209 15.80 -7.61 20.18
CA ASP A 209 16.27 -6.93 18.95
C ASP A 209 17.03 -5.65 19.28
N ASN A 210 16.57 -4.91 20.30
CA ASN A 210 17.18 -3.67 20.77
C ASN A 210 18.23 -3.86 21.88
N LYS A 211 18.47 -5.10 22.33
CA LYS A 211 19.44 -5.46 23.36
C LYS A 211 19.19 -4.76 24.70
N VAL A 212 17.91 -4.53 25.04
CA VAL A 212 17.46 -4.00 26.32
C VAL A 212 16.82 -5.09 27.16
N LYS A 213 16.62 -4.84 28.47
CA LYS A 213 16.15 -5.87 29.41
C LYS A 213 14.74 -5.63 29.93
N THR A 214 14.23 -4.40 29.79
CA THR A 214 12.95 -3.99 30.34
C THR A 214 12.12 -3.22 29.30
N ARG A 215 10.80 -3.24 29.44
CA ARG A 215 9.89 -2.42 28.63
C ARG A 215 10.17 -0.93 28.80
N GLN A 216 10.52 -0.51 30.03
CA GLN A 216 10.88 0.88 30.30
C GLN A 216 12.09 1.35 29.49
N GLU A 217 13.13 0.51 29.35
CA GLU A 217 14.28 0.83 28.51
C GLU A 217 13.90 0.96 27.02
N LEU A 218 12.88 0.20 26.51
CA LEU A 218 12.34 0.39 25.18
C LEU A 218 11.60 1.73 25.05
N GLU A 219 10.78 2.07 26.03
CA GLU A 219 10.06 3.36 26.07
C GLU A 219 11.04 4.53 26.14
N ASP A 220 12.10 4.44 26.92
CA ASP A 220 13.14 5.46 27.06
C ASP A 220 13.86 5.75 25.72
N ILE A 221 13.94 4.77 24.82
CA ILE A 221 14.51 4.93 23.46
C ILE A 221 13.45 5.19 22.38
N GLY A 222 12.17 5.34 22.77
CA GLY A 222 11.08 5.84 21.91
C GLY A 222 10.05 4.81 21.45
N TYR A 223 10.17 3.52 21.78
CA TYR A 223 9.14 2.53 21.44
C TYR A 223 7.93 2.63 22.37
N ALA A 224 6.76 2.27 21.87
CA ALA A 224 5.48 2.30 22.59
C ALA A 224 5.15 3.69 23.22
N THR A 225 5.65 4.77 22.61
CA THR A 225 5.43 6.14 23.07
C THR A 225 4.31 6.86 22.33
N THR A 226 3.94 6.38 21.12
CA THR A 226 2.85 6.93 20.30
C THR A 226 1.59 6.06 20.33
N GLY A 227 1.74 4.77 20.62
CA GLY A 227 0.66 3.79 20.76
C GLY A 227 1.13 2.54 21.48
N GLU A 228 0.17 1.68 21.83
CA GLU A 228 0.46 0.44 22.56
C GLU A 228 1.04 -0.64 21.62
N LEU A 229 2.05 -1.37 22.10
CA LEU A 229 2.55 -2.56 21.41
C LEU A 229 1.62 -3.75 21.71
N VAL A 230 0.71 -3.99 20.78
CA VAL A 230 -0.24 -5.13 20.77
C VAL A 230 -0.22 -5.79 19.40
N PRO A 231 -0.68 -7.06 19.25
CA PRO A 231 -0.79 -7.71 17.95
C PRO A 231 -1.59 -6.88 16.96
N THR A 232 -1.05 -6.69 15.75
CA THR A 232 -1.70 -5.97 14.67
C THR A 232 -2.13 -6.92 13.54
N GLU A 233 -3.27 -6.65 12.90
CA GLU A 233 -3.70 -7.36 11.67
C GLU A 233 -2.85 -6.99 10.45
N ASN A 234 -1.96 -5.99 10.58
CA ASN A 234 -0.97 -5.67 9.55
C ASN A 234 0.28 -6.54 9.76
N PHE A 235 0.21 -7.79 9.31
CA PHE A 235 1.28 -8.79 9.44
C PHE A 235 1.48 -9.51 8.11
N TYR A 236 2.60 -10.21 7.99
CA TYR A 236 2.84 -11.10 6.85
C TYR A 236 3.50 -12.41 7.26
N LEU A 237 3.12 -13.45 6.53
CA LEU A 237 3.57 -14.81 6.75
C LEU A 237 4.83 -15.10 5.93
N THR A 238 5.81 -15.76 6.56
CA THR A 238 7.04 -16.24 5.94
C THR A 238 7.29 -17.71 6.35
N PRO A 239 8.18 -18.46 5.67
CA PRO A 239 8.55 -19.80 6.12
C PRO A 239 9.17 -19.86 7.52
N GLN A 240 9.76 -18.74 7.99
CA GLN A 240 10.47 -18.66 9.26
C GLN A 240 9.57 -18.24 10.42
N GLY A 241 8.46 -17.53 10.16
CA GLY A 241 7.61 -17.01 11.21
C GLY A 241 6.59 -15.99 10.71
N ILE A 242 5.99 -15.28 11.65
CA ILE A 242 5.04 -14.20 11.41
C ILE A 242 5.74 -12.88 11.70
N THR A 243 5.74 -11.96 10.72
CA THR A 243 6.25 -10.60 10.92
C THR A 243 5.08 -9.64 11.09
N PHE A 244 5.02 -8.99 12.24
CA PHE A 244 4.07 -7.92 12.57
C PHE A 244 4.66 -6.60 12.13
N TYR A 245 3.90 -5.82 11.39
CA TYR A 245 4.33 -4.55 10.81
C TYR A 245 3.55 -3.39 11.39
N TYR A 246 4.25 -2.48 12.02
CA TYR A 246 3.70 -1.25 12.58
C TYR A 246 4.16 -0.09 11.72
N ASN A 247 3.21 0.67 11.19
CA ASN A 247 3.52 1.85 10.38
C ASN A 247 4.13 2.96 11.23
N VAL A 248 4.63 4.00 10.59
CA VAL A 248 5.08 5.21 11.28
C VAL A 248 3.95 5.75 12.16
N TYR A 249 4.28 6.14 13.39
CA TYR A 249 3.37 6.57 14.43
C TYR A 249 2.51 5.49 15.12
N ASP A 250 2.47 4.25 14.63
CA ASP A 250 1.67 3.21 15.29
C ASP A 250 2.15 2.96 16.71
N ILE A 251 3.46 2.76 16.90
CA ILE A 251 4.06 2.47 18.22
C ILE A 251 5.32 3.30 18.53
N ALA A 252 5.82 4.08 17.57
CA ALA A 252 7.05 4.85 17.71
C ALA A 252 6.98 6.16 16.92
N PRO A 253 7.77 7.22 17.27
CA PRO A 253 7.81 8.46 16.52
C PRO A 253 8.25 8.26 15.06
N TYR A 254 7.80 9.14 14.17
CA TYR A 254 8.07 9.12 12.73
C TYR A 254 9.54 8.90 12.36
N VAL A 255 10.45 9.50 13.12
CA VAL A 255 11.91 9.41 12.89
C VAL A 255 12.45 7.98 13.01
N MET A 256 11.77 7.10 13.73
CA MET A 256 12.16 5.70 13.86
C MET A 256 11.73 4.84 12.66
N GLY A 257 10.87 5.38 11.82
CA GLY A 257 10.32 4.63 10.69
C GLY A 257 9.28 3.59 11.12
N PRO A 258 8.87 2.69 10.19
CA PRO A 258 8.03 1.56 10.50
C PRO A 258 8.82 0.51 11.31
N ILE A 259 8.13 -0.20 12.19
CA ILE A 259 8.73 -1.22 13.06
C ILE A 259 8.23 -2.60 12.60
N GLU A 260 9.17 -3.51 12.35
CA GLU A 260 8.90 -4.91 12.04
C GLU A 260 9.34 -5.80 13.20
N ILE A 261 8.44 -6.66 13.70
CA ILE A 261 8.75 -7.64 14.75
C ILE A 261 8.45 -9.03 14.20
N THR A 262 9.49 -9.83 14.01
CA THR A 262 9.35 -11.20 13.50
C THR A 262 9.38 -12.19 14.65
N LEU A 263 8.31 -12.95 14.81
CA LEU A 263 8.22 -14.05 15.77
C LEU A 263 8.39 -15.38 15.03
N PRO A 264 9.45 -16.16 15.34
CA PRO A 264 9.60 -17.53 14.82
C PRO A 264 8.43 -18.43 15.24
N TYR A 265 8.03 -19.39 14.40
CA TYR A 265 6.93 -20.32 14.71
C TYR A 265 7.16 -21.12 15.99
N GLU A 266 8.42 -21.45 16.28
CA GLU A 266 8.81 -22.26 17.44
C GLU A 266 8.38 -21.61 18.77
N ILE A 267 8.54 -20.30 18.90
CA ILE A 267 8.20 -19.60 20.16
C ILE A 267 6.68 -19.37 20.29
N MET A 268 5.95 -19.43 19.19
CA MET A 268 4.48 -19.25 19.15
C MET A 268 3.73 -20.59 19.11
N GLN A 269 4.39 -21.73 19.03
CA GLN A 269 3.76 -23.03 18.74
C GLN A 269 2.58 -23.35 19.64
N HIS A 270 2.67 -23.00 20.93
CA HIS A 270 1.63 -23.25 21.92
C HIS A 270 0.39 -22.32 21.77
N LEU A 271 0.48 -21.27 20.96
CA LEU A 271 -0.60 -20.34 20.66
C LEU A 271 -1.25 -20.60 19.31
N LEU A 272 -0.56 -21.31 18.41
CA LEU A 272 -1.04 -21.56 17.06
C LEU A 272 -2.08 -22.68 17.05
N LYS A 273 -3.02 -22.61 16.09
CA LYS A 273 -3.97 -23.71 15.85
C LYS A 273 -3.26 -24.89 15.16
N ASP A 274 -3.50 -26.09 15.67
CA ASP A 274 -2.89 -27.33 15.15
C ASP A 274 -3.36 -27.68 13.72
N ASP A 275 -4.60 -27.32 13.37
CA ASP A 275 -5.29 -27.65 12.12
C ASP A 275 -5.23 -26.54 11.08
N CYS A 276 -4.41 -25.49 11.27
CA CYS A 276 -4.30 -24.40 10.32
C CYS A 276 -3.56 -24.81 9.04
N MET A 277 -4.29 -25.05 7.95
CA MET A 277 -3.72 -25.49 6.68
C MET A 277 -2.69 -24.52 6.10
N VAL A 278 -2.93 -23.22 6.21
CA VAL A 278 -2.03 -22.17 5.71
C VAL A 278 -0.67 -22.26 6.40
N LEU A 279 -0.64 -22.41 7.73
CA LEU A 279 0.61 -22.55 8.48
C LEU A 279 1.35 -23.84 8.13
N ASN A 280 0.62 -24.94 7.96
CA ASN A 280 1.21 -26.22 7.60
C ASN A 280 1.88 -26.20 6.21
N GLU A 281 1.30 -25.48 5.26
CA GLU A 281 1.89 -25.31 3.93
C GLU A 281 3.17 -24.46 3.94
N ILE A 282 3.13 -23.32 4.65
CA ILE A 282 4.28 -22.41 4.70
C ILE A 282 5.48 -23.06 5.41
N ARG A 283 5.24 -23.76 6.52
CA ARG A 283 6.31 -24.43 7.30
C ARG A 283 6.97 -25.60 6.56
N ASN A 284 6.31 -26.13 5.53
CA ASN A 284 6.80 -27.24 4.71
C ASN A 284 7.29 -26.78 3.32
N SER A 285 7.30 -25.48 3.03
CA SER A 285 7.77 -24.90 1.77
C SER A 285 9.21 -24.39 1.90
#